data_df825725681435c265a2ec93e4fc0f11
#
_entry.id   df825725681435c265a2ec93e4fc0f11
#
_cell.length_a   1.000
_cell.length_b   1.000
_cell.length_c   1.000
_cell.angle_alpha   90.00
_cell.angle_beta   90.00
_cell.angle_gamma   90.00
#
_symmetry.space_group_name_H-M   'P 1'
#
loop_
_entity.id
_entity.type
_entity.pdbx_description
1 polymer ?
#
loop_
_entity_poly.entity_id
_entity_poly.type
_entity_poly.pdbx_seq_one_letter_code
_entity_poly.pdbx_strand_id
1 'polypeptide(L)'
;MSGAGPLVPPAGLTIAIPTYRRPGAVARALCAVLAEAPDADGPVEILVIDNDSHGSAREAVAEAAGSAPGAAVRYVVEPAPGVSAVRNRALDETADRALLIFIDDDEEPEAGWLRRLLSTRRDTGAAAVAGLVVPDYEAEPDPWLRAGGFFDRQSWPTGTRRPVAATNNLLLDLGAVRAAGVRFDEAFGATGGEDAMFTRSLVAAGGVIVWCDEARVRDRVPAARLTRAWVLRRRRSHAATAVRVELALAGPGIHPGIRARALAGGCARVLAGLGRMALGGLGAGPGRGLVHRARGARLAARGAGMAAAAVGRGAHREYGRP
;
A
#
# COMPACT_ATOMS: atom_id res chain seq x y z
N MET A 1 -25.79 10.05 31.17
CA MET A 1 -25.23 11.24 30.50
C MET A 1 -23.71 11.26 30.77
N SER A 2 -22.97 10.57 29.90
CA SER A 2 -21.50 10.49 30.01
C SER A 2 -20.93 11.68 29.25
N GLY A 3 -20.36 12.65 29.98
CA GLY A 3 -19.70 13.80 29.41
C GLY A 3 -18.43 13.38 28.70
N ALA A 4 -18.42 13.51 27.38
CA ALA A 4 -17.18 13.51 26.62
C ALA A 4 -16.40 14.76 27.05
N GLY A 5 -15.30 14.58 27.81
CA GLY A 5 -14.37 15.64 28.12
C GLY A 5 -13.82 16.27 26.83
N PRO A 6 -13.31 17.52 26.90
CA PRO A 6 -12.76 18.20 25.74
C PRO A 6 -11.65 17.34 25.15
N LEU A 7 -11.85 16.89 23.90
CA LEU A 7 -10.81 16.23 23.11
C LEU A 7 -9.71 17.26 22.86
N VAL A 8 -8.60 17.12 23.58
CA VAL A 8 -7.37 17.81 23.22
C VAL A 8 -7.06 17.33 21.80
N PRO A 9 -7.03 18.21 20.78
CA PRO A 9 -6.68 17.79 19.43
C PRO A 9 -5.30 17.12 19.51
N PRO A 10 -5.09 15.98 18.83
CA PRO A 10 -3.78 15.37 18.82
C PRO A 10 -2.77 16.41 18.34
N ALA A 11 -1.65 16.52 19.04
CA ALA A 11 -0.61 17.50 18.74
C ALA A 11 -0.03 17.19 17.33
N GLY A 12 -0.65 17.75 16.31
CA GLY A 12 -0.23 17.72 14.91
C GLY A 12 -0.54 16.41 14.16
N LEU A 13 -1.10 16.60 12.98
CA LEU A 13 -1.27 15.60 11.93
C LEU A 13 -0.29 15.91 10.80
N THR A 14 0.41 14.90 10.30
CA THR A 14 1.19 14.99 9.05
C THR A 14 0.64 14.01 8.02
N ILE A 15 0.51 14.46 6.77
CA ILE A 15 0.22 13.61 5.62
C ILE A 15 1.51 13.49 4.81
N ALA A 16 2.08 12.29 4.71
CA ALA A 16 3.33 12.03 4.02
C ALA A 16 3.06 11.47 2.62
N ILE A 17 3.69 12.07 1.62
CA ILE A 17 3.64 11.66 0.20
C ILE A 17 5.05 11.27 -0.23
N PRO A 18 5.41 9.98 -0.21
CA PRO A 18 6.63 9.48 -0.82
C PRO A 18 6.61 9.65 -2.34
N THR A 19 7.71 10.08 -2.94
CA THR A 19 7.83 10.18 -4.41
C THR A 19 9.22 9.80 -4.90
N TYR A 20 9.31 9.37 -6.16
CA TYR A 20 10.58 9.10 -6.82
C TYR A 20 10.47 9.35 -8.32
N ARG A 21 11.10 10.41 -8.82
CA ARG A 21 11.17 10.77 -10.26
C ARG A 21 9.80 10.88 -10.95
N ARG A 22 8.80 11.41 -10.22
CA ARG A 22 7.42 11.57 -10.71
C ARG A 22 6.85 12.97 -10.38
N PRO A 23 7.51 14.05 -10.81
CA PRO A 23 7.11 15.41 -10.42
C PRO A 23 5.63 15.73 -10.72
N GLY A 24 5.13 15.33 -11.89
CA GLY A 24 3.73 15.57 -12.25
C GLY A 24 2.72 14.72 -11.47
N ALA A 25 3.11 13.54 -10.98
CA ALA A 25 2.22 12.72 -10.17
C ALA A 25 2.11 13.27 -8.75
N VAL A 26 3.24 13.55 -8.10
CA VAL A 26 3.25 14.11 -6.75
C VAL A 26 2.59 15.48 -6.68
N ALA A 27 2.70 16.32 -7.71
CA ALA A 27 2.00 17.61 -7.76
C ALA A 27 0.48 17.42 -7.74
N ARG A 28 -0.07 16.49 -8.51
CA ARG A 28 -1.52 16.18 -8.49
C ARG A 28 -1.97 15.62 -7.14
N ALA A 29 -1.22 14.64 -6.60
CA ALA A 29 -1.51 14.08 -5.27
C ALA A 29 -1.49 15.18 -4.20
N LEU A 30 -0.49 16.06 -4.23
CA LEU A 30 -0.37 17.19 -3.31
C LEU A 30 -1.59 18.15 -3.43
N CYS A 31 -1.98 18.54 -4.63
CA CYS A 31 -3.17 19.39 -4.82
C CYS A 31 -4.43 18.72 -4.28
N ALA A 32 -4.62 17.44 -4.51
CA ALA A 32 -5.78 16.70 -4.01
C ALA A 32 -5.78 16.58 -2.48
N VAL A 33 -4.62 16.33 -1.87
CA VAL A 33 -4.47 16.29 -0.40
C VAL A 33 -4.69 17.68 0.22
N LEU A 34 -4.18 18.74 -0.42
CA LEU A 34 -4.42 20.13 0.02
C LEU A 34 -5.91 20.48 0.07
N ALA A 35 -6.70 19.95 -0.85
CA ALA A 35 -8.16 20.17 -0.86
C ALA A 35 -8.88 19.50 0.32
N GLU A 36 -8.32 18.41 0.87
CA GLU A 36 -8.85 17.68 2.02
C GLU A 36 -8.38 18.25 3.38
N ALA A 37 -7.27 19.00 3.40
CA ALA A 37 -6.69 19.53 4.64
C ALA A 37 -7.66 20.34 5.53
N PRO A 38 -8.59 21.14 4.98
CA PRO A 38 -9.60 21.84 5.78
C PRO A 38 -10.57 20.94 6.54
N ASP A 39 -10.70 19.67 6.17
CA ASP A 39 -11.57 18.70 6.83
C ASP A 39 -10.98 18.16 8.17
N ALA A 40 -9.78 18.59 8.54
CA ALA A 40 -9.17 18.25 9.83
C ALA A 40 -9.59 19.22 10.93
N ASP A 41 -9.75 18.69 12.16
CA ASP A 41 -10.06 19.49 13.36
C ASP A 41 -8.81 20.23 13.90
N GLY A 42 -7.83 20.58 13.07
CA GLY A 42 -6.60 21.24 13.48
C GLY A 42 -5.56 21.38 12.38
N PRO A 43 -4.35 21.87 12.70
CA PRO A 43 -3.32 22.10 11.69
C PRO A 43 -2.83 20.79 11.08
N VAL A 44 -2.81 20.76 9.75
CA VAL A 44 -2.28 19.66 8.94
C VAL A 44 -0.98 20.11 8.29
N GLU A 45 0.09 19.32 8.45
CA GLU A 45 1.31 19.45 7.68
C GLU A 45 1.29 18.41 6.55
N ILE A 46 1.67 18.82 5.34
CA ILE A 46 1.91 17.88 4.24
C ILE A 46 3.41 17.77 4.04
N LEU A 47 3.92 16.53 4.15
CA LEU A 47 5.35 16.23 4.03
C LEU A 47 5.59 15.44 2.74
N VAL A 48 6.21 16.08 1.75
CA VAL A 48 6.66 15.38 0.55
C VAL A 48 8.08 14.89 0.74
N ILE A 49 8.31 13.58 0.53
CA ILE A 49 9.64 12.97 0.69
C ILE A 49 10.08 12.42 -0.67
N ASP A 50 11.07 13.08 -1.26
CA ASP A 50 11.62 12.70 -2.57
C ASP A 50 12.81 11.74 -2.39
N ASN A 51 12.70 10.54 -2.90
CA ASN A 51 13.77 9.53 -2.88
C ASN A 51 14.80 9.72 -4.02
N ASP A 52 14.67 10.76 -4.83
CA ASP A 52 15.71 11.16 -5.77
C ASP A 52 16.69 12.12 -5.10
N SER A 53 17.96 11.72 -4.96
CA SER A 53 19.02 12.55 -4.37
C SER A 53 19.19 13.91 -5.07
N HIS A 54 18.74 14.05 -6.32
CA HIS A 54 18.73 15.30 -7.07
C HIS A 54 17.50 16.18 -6.79
N GLY A 55 16.50 15.67 -6.05
CA GLY A 55 15.30 16.42 -5.71
C GLY A 55 14.41 16.71 -6.91
N SER A 56 14.20 15.73 -7.77
CA SER A 56 13.50 15.87 -9.06
C SER A 56 12.06 16.41 -8.97
N ALA A 57 11.42 16.32 -7.80
CA ALA A 57 10.08 16.82 -7.59
C ALA A 57 10.00 18.24 -6.98
N ARG A 58 11.13 18.87 -6.63
CA ARG A 58 11.18 20.12 -5.88
C ARG A 58 10.37 21.26 -6.50
N GLU A 59 10.57 21.52 -7.78
CA GLU A 59 9.91 22.63 -8.48
C GLU A 59 8.39 22.39 -8.56
N ALA A 60 7.98 21.18 -8.95
CA ALA A 60 6.57 20.83 -9.06
C ALA A 60 5.83 20.87 -7.70
N VAL A 61 6.52 20.50 -6.62
CA VAL A 61 5.96 20.60 -5.25
C VAL A 61 5.84 22.05 -4.82
N ALA A 62 6.84 22.90 -5.11
CA ALA A 62 6.81 24.32 -4.78
C ALA A 62 5.68 25.05 -5.53
N GLU A 63 5.48 24.73 -6.81
CA GLU A 63 4.39 25.29 -7.62
C GLU A 63 3.02 24.86 -7.07
N ALA A 64 2.84 23.57 -6.81
CA ALA A 64 1.58 23.05 -6.24
C ALA A 64 1.27 23.65 -4.86
N ALA A 65 2.27 23.78 -3.98
CA ALA A 65 2.13 24.40 -2.67
C ALA A 65 1.76 25.88 -2.78
N GLY A 66 2.30 26.61 -3.77
CA GLY A 66 1.99 28.00 -4.04
C GLY A 66 0.52 28.25 -4.41
N SER A 67 -0.21 27.23 -4.87
CA SER A 67 -1.64 27.33 -5.18
C SER A 67 -2.55 27.33 -3.93
N ALA A 68 -2.03 26.99 -2.75
CA ALA A 68 -2.74 26.93 -1.48
C ALA A 68 -2.03 27.76 -0.40
N PRO A 69 -2.10 29.13 -0.47
CA PRO A 69 -1.46 30.00 0.50
C PRO A 69 -1.89 29.71 1.93
N GLY A 70 -0.92 29.52 2.83
CA GLY A 70 -1.15 29.20 4.24
C GLY A 70 -1.17 27.71 4.57
N ALA A 71 -1.11 26.81 3.58
CA ALA A 71 -0.91 25.39 3.83
C ALA A 71 0.53 25.11 4.26
N ALA A 72 0.70 24.29 5.30
CA ALA A 72 2.00 23.84 5.78
C ALA A 72 2.51 22.70 4.89
N VAL A 73 3.24 23.02 3.83
CA VAL A 73 3.88 22.02 2.96
C VAL A 73 5.38 22.03 3.20
N ARG A 74 5.94 20.87 3.53
CA ARG A 74 7.37 20.66 3.72
C ARG A 74 7.89 19.63 2.71
N TYR A 75 9.05 19.92 2.13
CA TYR A 75 9.71 19.06 1.17
C TYR A 75 11.06 18.61 1.71
N VAL A 76 11.32 17.32 1.72
CA VAL A 76 12.60 16.74 2.13
C VAL A 76 13.09 15.75 1.09
N VAL A 77 14.41 15.62 0.98
CA VAL A 77 15.07 14.61 0.14
C VAL A 77 15.58 13.49 1.01
N GLU A 78 15.28 12.25 0.64
CA GLU A 78 15.85 11.05 1.25
C GLU A 78 16.79 10.38 0.24
N PRO A 79 18.12 10.54 0.40
CA PRO A 79 19.09 10.02 -0.56
C PRO A 79 19.30 8.50 -0.47
N ALA A 80 18.97 7.89 0.67
CA ALA A 80 19.05 6.44 0.80
C ALA A 80 17.96 5.77 -0.07
N PRO A 81 18.34 4.86 -0.99
CA PRO A 81 17.40 4.33 -1.97
C PRO A 81 16.40 3.34 -1.36
N GLY A 82 15.16 3.42 -1.78
CA GLY A 82 14.12 2.45 -1.46
C GLY A 82 13.00 2.99 -0.59
N VAL A 83 11.82 2.41 -0.79
CA VAL A 83 10.58 2.88 -0.15
C VAL A 83 10.61 2.79 1.38
N SER A 84 11.34 1.82 1.96
CA SER A 84 11.52 1.72 3.42
C SER A 84 12.27 2.91 3.99
N ALA A 85 13.34 3.38 3.31
CA ALA A 85 14.10 4.55 3.74
C ALA A 85 13.21 5.80 3.77
N VAL A 86 12.43 6.03 2.71
CA VAL A 86 11.48 7.15 2.61
C VAL A 86 10.44 7.12 3.73
N ARG A 87 9.86 5.95 4.00
CA ARG A 87 8.86 5.81 5.06
C ARG A 87 9.45 5.94 6.45
N ASN A 88 10.66 5.43 6.67
CA ASN A 88 11.39 5.66 7.91
C ASN A 88 11.73 7.15 8.08
N ARG A 89 12.12 7.84 7.00
CA ARG A 89 12.31 9.28 7.03
C ARG A 89 11.03 10.01 7.45
N ALA A 90 9.86 9.60 6.96
CA ALA A 90 8.60 10.18 7.40
C ALA A 90 8.37 9.98 8.91
N LEU A 91 8.67 8.80 9.46
CA LEU A 91 8.57 8.54 10.90
C LEU A 91 9.52 9.44 11.71
N ASP A 92 10.74 9.67 11.21
CA ASP A 92 11.73 10.53 11.87
C ASP A 92 11.32 12.00 11.84
N GLU A 93 10.84 12.49 10.71
CA GLU A 93 10.37 13.87 10.51
C GLU A 93 9.09 14.20 11.31
N THR A 94 8.40 13.17 11.80
CA THR A 94 7.14 13.29 12.54
C THR A 94 7.24 12.74 13.97
N ALA A 95 8.45 12.70 14.53
CA ALA A 95 8.70 12.15 15.86
C ALA A 95 7.91 12.85 16.99
N ASP A 96 7.60 14.14 16.82
CA ASP A 96 6.82 14.98 17.73
C ASP A 96 5.31 14.99 17.43
N ARG A 97 4.87 14.32 16.37
CA ARG A 97 3.48 14.31 15.94
C ARG A 97 2.68 13.16 16.56
N ALA A 98 1.36 13.33 16.62
CA ALA A 98 0.45 12.30 17.10
C ALA A 98 0.01 11.35 16.00
N LEU A 99 -0.26 11.88 14.82
CA LEU A 99 -0.81 11.12 13.68
C LEU A 99 0.03 11.33 12.42
N LEU A 100 0.19 10.25 11.67
CA LEU A 100 0.81 10.25 10.35
C LEU A 100 -0.10 9.51 9.38
N ILE A 101 -0.38 10.09 8.22
CA ILE A 101 -1.06 9.42 7.13
C ILE A 101 -0.08 9.24 5.97
N PHE A 102 0.00 8.03 5.43
CA PHE A 102 0.67 7.78 4.16
C PHE A 102 -0.33 7.72 3.03
N ILE A 103 0.01 8.36 1.91
CA ILE A 103 -0.66 8.28 0.62
C ILE A 103 0.40 8.27 -0.49
N ASP A 104 0.24 7.44 -1.52
CA ASP A 104 1.23 7.35 -2.60
C ASP A 104 1.10 8.53 -3.61
N ASP A 105 2.17 8.81 -4.37
CA ASP A 105 2.24 9.94 -5.32
C ASP A 105 1.36 9.76 -6.58
N ASP A 106 0.81 8.57 -6.81
CA ASP A 106 -0.13 8.26 -7.89
C ASP A 106 -1.59 8.09 -7.38
N GLU A 107 -1.86 8.53 -6.15
CA GLU A 107 -3.18 8.46 -5.52
C GLU A 107 -3.77 9.83 -5.26
N GLU A 108 -5.10 9.93 -5.41
CA GLU A 108 -5.87 11.15 -5.17
C GLU A 108 -7.03 10.82 -4.21
N PRO A 109 -7.11 11.47 -3.03
CA PRO A 109 -8.22 11.25 -2.10
C PRO A 109 -9.55 11.72 -2.67
N GLU A 110 -10.63 11.01 -2.33
CA GLU A 110 -12.00 11.43 -2.58
C GLU A 110 -12.51 12.35 -1.46
N ALA A 111 -13.49 13.20 -1.77
CA ALA A 111 -14.03 14.18 -0.83
C ALA A 111 -14.45 13.56 0.52
N GLY A 112 -13.95 14.13 1.61
CA GLY A 112 -14.18 13.70 2.98
C GLY A 112 -13.30 12.51 3.43
N TRP A 113 -12.31 12.14 2.63
CA TRP A 113 -11.34 11.07 2.95
C TRP A 113 -10.65 11.30 4.30
N LEU A 114 -10.11 12.48 4.52
CA LEU A 114 -9.39 12.81 5.75
C LEU A 114 -10.27 12.70 6.98
N ARG A 115 -11.44 13.31 6.93
CA ARG A 115 -12.43 13.27 8.02
C ARG A 115 -12.83 11.83 8.36
N ARG A 116 -12.98 10.95 7.37
CA ARG A 116 -13.36 9.55 7.57
C ARG A 116 -12.26 8.74 8.25
N LEU A 117 -11.00 8.93 7.86
CA LEU A 117 -9.86 8.32 8.56
C LEU A 117 -9.81 8.77 10.02
N LEU A 118 -9.90 10.08 10.26
CA LEU A 118 -9.83 10.66 11.60
C LEU A 118 -10.99 10.20 12.50
N SER A 119 -12.22 10.22 11.99
CA SER A 119 -13.39 9.76 12.75
C SER A 119 -13.27 8.27 13.08
N THR A 120 -12.91 7.42 12.12
CA THR A 120 -12.74 5.98 12.36
C THR A 120 -11.67 5.72 13.41
N ARG A 121 -10.53 6.42 13.35
CA ARG A 121 -9.49 6.30 14.38
C ARG A 121 -10.01 6.75 15.75
N ARG A 122 -10.71 7.88 15.85
CA ARG A 122 -11.27 8.39 17.08
C ARG A 122 -12.28 7.41 17.69
N ASP A 123 -13.17 6.86 16.88
CA ASP A 123 -14.27 6.00 17.32
C ASP A 123 -13.79 4.60 17.74
N THR A 124 -12.66 4.14 17.19
CA THR A 124 -12.12 2.80 17.45
C THR A 124 -10.92 2.76 18.38
N GLY A 125 -10.21 3.88 18.55
CA GLY A 125 -8.93 3.91 19.25
C GLY A 125 -7.83 3.09 18.57
N ALA A 126 -7.98 2.78 17.28
CA ALA A 126 -7.07 1.90 16.55
C ALA A 126 -5.66 2.50 16.43
N ALA A 127 -4.63 1.64 16.45
CA ALA A 127 -3.24 2.00 16.19
C ALA A 127 -3.02 2.38 14.71
N ALA A 128 -3.86 1.87 13.81
CA ALA A 128 -3.87 2.26 12.41
C ALA A 128 -5.26 2.12 11.79
N VAL A 129 -5.55 2.97 10.80
CA VAL A 129 -6.77 2.91 9.98
C VAL A 129 -6.37 2.83 8.51
N ALA A 130 -6.79 1.76 7.84
CA ALA A 130 -6.55 1.55 6.41
C ALA A 130 -7.81 1.89 5.60
N GLY A 131 -7.66 2.72 4.58
CA GLY A 131 -8.73 3.08 3.68
C GLY A 131 -8.76 2.27 2.39
N LEU A 132 -9.83 2.43 1.62
CA LEU A 132 -10.02 1.77 0.32
C LEU A 132 -9.23 2.49 -0.78
N VAL A 133 -8.55 1.70 -1.61
CA VAL A 133 -7.88 2.18 -2.83
C VAL A 133 -8.69 1.72 -4.03
N VAL A 134 -9.17 2.64 -4.84
CA VAL A 134 -10.00 2.39 -6.02
C VAL A 134 -9.16 2.61 -7.28
N PRO A 135 -9.03 1.62 -8.16
CA PRO A 135 -8.27 1.82 -9.40
C PRO A 135 -8.98 2.78 -10.35
N ASP A 136 -8.25 3.79 -10.82
CA ASP A 136 -8.65 4.72 -11.87
C ASP A 136 -7.81 4.46 -13.13
N TYR A 137 -8.43 3.95 -14.19
CA TYR A 137 -7.71 3.45 -15.34
C TYR A 137 -7.51 4.55 -16.40
N GLU A 138 -6.26 4.80 -16.82
CA GLU A 138 -5.97 5.70 -17.96
C GLU A 138 -6.52 5.20 -19.30
N ALA A 139 -6.76 3.91 -19.43
CA ALA A 139 -7.34 3.28 -20.62
C ALA A 139 -8.24 2.12 -20.21
N GLU A 140 -9.15 1.74 -21.10
CA GLU A 140 -10.04 0.60 -20.87
C GLU A 140 -9.24 -0.70 -20.72
N PRO A 141 -9.33 -1.42 -19.57
CA PRO A 141 -8.64 -2.69 -19.39
C PRO A 141 -9.17 -3.76 -20.36
N ASP A 142 -8.26 -4.52 -20.97
CA ASP A 142 -8.58 -5.71 -21.75
C ASP A 142 -9.62 -6.60 -21.03
N PRO A 143 -10.66 -7.11 -21.71
CA PRO A 143 -11.65 -8.00 -21.10
C PRO A 143 -11.07 -9.19 -20.32
N TRP A 144 -9.90 -9.68 -20.72
CA TRP A 144 -9.20 -10.73 -19.96
C TRP A 144 -8.69 -10.24 -18.60
N LEU A 145 -8.19 -8.99 -18.52
CA LEU A 145 -7.75 -8.39 -17.26
C LEU A 145 -8.92 -8.25 -16.29
N ARG A 146 -10.08 -7.79 -16.78
CA ARG A 146 -11.31 -7.68 -15.97
C ARG A 146 -11.80 -9.06 -15.52
N ALA A 147 -11.90 -10.02 -16.44
CA ALA A 147 -12.33 -11.40 -16.14
C ALA A 147 -11.41 -12.09 -15.11
N GLY A 148 -10.13 -11.73 -15.08
CA GLY A 148 -9.14 -12.19 -14.12
C GLY A 148 -9.24 -11.53 -12.75
N GLY A 149 -9.90 -10.38 -12.63
CA GLY A 149 -9.99 -9.60 -11.40
C GLY A 149 -8.62 -9.14 -10.90
N PHE A 150 -7.72 -8.73 -11.80
CA PHE A 150 -6.34 -8.42 -11.42
C PHE A 150 -6.21 -7.14 -10.61
N PHE A 151 -7.12 -6.21 -10.83
CA PHE A 151 -7.18 -4.92 -10.14
C PHE A 151 -8.30 -4.86 -9.09
N ASP A 152 -9.05 -5.96 -8.90
CA ASP A 152 -10.08 -6.01 -7.86
C ASP A 152 -9.44 -5.76 -6.50
N ARG A 153 -9.96 -4.78 -5.78
CA ARG A 153 -9.61 -4.48 -4.40
C ARG A 153 -10.60 -5.15 -3.47
N GLN A 154 -10.10 -5.61 -2.36
CA GLN A 154 -10.96 -6.13 -1.30
C GLN A 154 -11.46 -4.98 -0.45
N SER A 155 -12.70 -5.04 -0.05
CA SER A 155 -13.39 -4.10 0.79
C SER A 155 -14.05 -4.86 1.95
N TRP A 156 -14.16 -4.19 3.09
CA TRP A 156 -14.77 -4.74 4.30
C TRP A 156 -15.58 -3.63 4.97
N PRO A 157 -16.61 -3.96 5.76
CA PRO A 157 -17.31 -2.97 6.57
C PRO A 157 -16.33 -2.17 7.44
N THR A 158 -16.55 -0.87 7.55
CA THR A 158 -15.76 0.02 8.42
C THR A 158 -15.74 -0.49 9.86
N GLY A 159 -14.59 -0.41 10.52
CA GLY A 159 -14.34 -0.99 11.84
C GLY A 159 -13.86 -2.45 11.81
N THR A 160 -13.85 -3.12 10.65
CA THR A 160 -13.33 -4.49 10.55
C THR A 160 -11.84 -4.54 10.87
N ARG A 161 -11.45 -5.37 11.84
CA ARG A 161 -10.02 -5.58 12.20
C ARG A 161 -9.26 -6.26 11.07
N ARG A 162 -8.07 -5.75 10.80
CA ARG A 162 -7.19 -6.28 9.75
C ARG A 162 -5.88 -6.79 10.34
N PRO A 163 -5.38 -7.96 9.91
CA PRO A 163 -4.09 -8.48 10.34
C PRO A 163 -2.91 -7.83 9.58
N VAL A 164 -3.18 -7.12 8.52
CA VAL A 164 -2.20 -6.49 7.63
C VAL A 164 -2.90 -5.40 6.81
N ALA A 165 -2.17 -4.33 6.52
CA ALA A 165 -2.59 -3.26 5.61
C ALA A 165 -1.44 -2.85 4.70
N ALA A 166 -1.76 -2.26 3.55
CA ALA A 166 -0.81 -1.50 2.74
C ALA A 166 -0.71 -0.08 3.29
N THR A 167 0.39 0.59 3.02
CA THR A 167 0.64 1.95 3.53
C THR A 167 0.15 3.06 2.62
N ASN A 168 -0.28 2.72 1.44
CA ASN A 168 -0.70 3.69 0.42
C ASN A 168 -2.03 4.41 0.71
N ASN A 169 -2.76 4.04 1.73
CA ASN A 169 -3.90 4.77 2.30
C ASN A 169 -4.02 4.35 3.78
N LEU A 170 -3.08 4.80 4.60
CA LEU A 170 -2.93 4.33 5.97
C LEU A 170 -2.69 5.47 6.96
N LEU A 171 -3.60 5.66 7.90
CA LEU A 171 -3.41 6.49 9.08
C LEU A 171 -2.74 5.67 10.18
N LEU A 172 -1.73 6.23 10.82
CA LEU A 172 -0.99 5.67 11.95
C LEU A 172 -1.16 6.55 13.18
N ASP A 173 -1.41 5.93 14.32
CA ASP A 173 -1.19 6.51 15.64
C ASP A 173 0.30 6.37 15.98
N LEU A 174 1.02 7.48 15.97
CA LEU A 174 2.47 7.45 16.19
C LEU A 174 2.84 7.14 17.65
N GLY A 175 1.94 7.36 18.60
CA GLY A 175 2.12 6.88 19.97
C GLY A 175 2.16 5.36 20.03
N ALA A 176 1.22 4.70 19.37
CA ALA A 176 1.18 3.24 19.27
C ALA A 176 2.38 2.67 18.48
N VAL A 177 2.78 3.33 17.38
CA VAL A 177 3.97 2.93 16.59
C VAL A 177 5.24 3.02 17.43
N ARG A 178 5.44 4.12 18.15
CA ARG A 178 6.61 4.29 19.05
C ARG A 178 6.61 3.28 20.19
N ALA A 179 5.46 3.05 20.82
CA ALA A 179 5.33 2.07 21.89
C ALA A 179 5.62 0.64 21.42
N ALA A 180 5.25 0.32 20.18
CA ALA A 180 5.55 -0.96 19.55
C ALA A 180 7.02 -1.08 19.09
N GLY A 181 7.76 0.01 18.98
CA GLY A 181 9.15 0.05 18.51
C GLY A 181 9.31 -0.41 17.06
N VAL A 182 8.26 -0.28 16.21
CA VAL A 182 8.27 -0.79 14.83
C VAL A 182 8.74 0.27 13.85
N ARG A 183 9.53 -0.17 12.87
CA ARG A 183 10.00 0.62 11.72
C ARG A 183 9.89 -0.20 10.44
N PHE A 184 9.98 0.46 9.31
CA PHE A 184 10.03 -0.22 8.01
C PHE A 184 11.37 -0.91 7.82
N ASP A 185 11.35 -2.21 7.52
CA ASP A 185 12.55 -3.01 7.32
C ASP A 185 13.16 -2.70 5.93
N GLU A 186 14.39 -2.22 5.94
CA GLU A 186 15.13 -1.83 4.73
C GLU A 186 15.44 -3.01 3.81
N ALA A 187 15.48 -4.23 4.33
CA ALA A 187 15.65 -5.43 3.52
C ALA A 187 14.50 -5.64 2.51
N PHE A 188 13.36 -5.00 2.74
CA PHE A 188 12.21 -5.01 1.83
C PHE A 188 12.09 -3.76 0.96
N GLY A 189 12.89 -2.72 1.19
CA GLY A 189 12.76 -1.42 0.52
C GLY A 189 12.90 -1.45 -0.99
N ALA A 190 13.66 -2.39 -1.54
CA ALA A 190 13.82 -2.55 -3.00
C ALA A 190 12.86 -3.58 -3.62
N THR A 191 12.30 -4.50 -2.82
CA THR A 191 11.59 -5.69 -3.31
C THR A 191 10.10 -5.70 -2.98
N GLY A 192 9.64 -4.69 -2.23
CA GLY A 192 8.29 -4.62 -1.70
C GLY A 192 8.03 -5.59 -0.53
N GLY A 193 6.98 -5.33 0.23
CA GLY A 193 6.56 -6.09 1.40
C GLY A 193 6.89 -5.42 2.72
N GLU A 194 7.54 -4.27 2.68
CA GLU A 194 7.84 -3.43 3.85
C GLU A 194 6.59 -3.00 4.61
N ASP A 195 5.50 -2.73 3.88
CA ASP A 195 4.18 -2.40 4.42
C ASP A 195 3.58 -3.58 5.19
N ALA A 196 3.59 -4.77 4.58
CA ALA A 196 3.11 -5.98 5.22
C ALA A 196 3.96 -6.36 6.42
N MET A 197 5.29 -6.19 6.35
CA MET A 197 6.20 -6.44 7.47
C MET A 197 5.90 -5.48 8.62
N PHE A 198 5.85 -4.17 8.34
CA PHE A 198 5.58 -3.13 9.32
C PHE A 198 4.23 -3.32 10.01
N THR A 199 3.15 -3.47 9.24
CA THR A 199 1.79 -3.56 9.79
C THR A 199 1.56 -4.87 10.55
N ARG A 200 2.13 -5.99 10.10
CA ARG A 200 2.09 -7.26 10.86
C ARG A 200 2.92 -7.20 12.14
N SER A 201 4.06 -6.52 12.12
CA SER A 201 4.86 -6.30 13.33
C SER A 201 4.10 -5.43 14.34
N LEU A 202 3.41 -4.38 13.87
CA LEU A 202 2.55 -3.54 14.72
C LEU A 202 1.43 -4.38 15.37
N VAL A 203 0.78 -5.27 14.60
CA VAL A 203 -0.25 -6.17 15.14
C VAL A 203 0.34 -7.18 16.13
N ALA A 204 1.51 -7.73 15.85
CA ALA A 204 2.20 -8.66 16.74
C ALA A 204 2.60 -8.00 18.08
N ALA A 205 2.86 -6.69 18.08
CA ALA A 205 3.11 -5.89 19.28
C ALA A 205 1.82 -5.45 20.02
N GLY A 206 0.64 -5.94 19.59
CA GLY A 206 -0.66 -5.64 20.21
C GLY A 206 -1.42 -4.48 19.58
N GLY A 207 -0.87 -3.82 18.55
CA GLY A 207 -1.57 -2.77 17.80
C GLY A 207 -2.80 -3.32 17.05
N VAL A 208 -3.86 -2.52 17.00
CA VAL A 208 -5.09 -2.86 16.26
C VAL A 208 -5.12 -2.04 14.98
N ILE A 209 -5.29 -2.71 13.85
CA ILE A 209 -5.56 -2.08 12.56
C ILE A 209 -7.03 -2.27 12.21
N VAL A 210 -7.72 -1.21 11.81
CA VAL A 210 -9.11 -1.27 11.35
C VAL A 210 -9.24 -0.77 9.91
N TRP A 211 -10.28 -1.23 9.25
CA TRP A 211 -10.66 -0.82 7.90
C TRP A 211 -11.64 0.35 7.95
N CYS A 212 -11.50 1.29 7.01
CA CYS A 212 -12.45 2.36 6.74
C CYS A 212 -12.81 2.36 5.24
N ASP A 213 -13.98 1.86 4.87
CA ASP A 213 -14.38 1.67 3.47
C ASP A 213 -14.71 2.99 2.76
N GLU A 214 -15.12 3.99 3.54
CA GLU A 214 -15.49 5.30 3.05
C GLU A 214 -14.28 6.22 2.85
N ALA A 215 -13.12 5.91 3.46
CA ALA A 215 -11.89 6.66 3.25
C ALA A 215 -11.21 6.20 1.95
N ARG A 216 -11.66 6.76 0.83
CA ARG A 216 -11.27 6.29 -0.50
C ARG A 216 -10.21 7.16 -1.13
N VAL A 217 -9.24 6.51 -1.79
CA VAL A 217 -8.29 7.14 -2.71
C VAL A 217 -8.39 6.50 -4.08
N ARG A 218 -8.23 7.29 -5.14
CA ARG A 218 -8.15 6.80 -6.53
C ARG A 218 -6.69 6.57 -6.89
N ASP A 219 -6.35 5.32 -7.21
CA ASP A 219 -5.02 4.89 -7.68
C ASP A 219 -5.00 4.96 -9.21
N ARG A 220 -4.28 5.93 -9.76
CA ARG A 220 -4.15 6.10 -11.21
C ARG A 220 -3.32 4.98 -11.81
N VAL A 221 -3.99 4.12 -12.58
CA VAL A 221 -3.38 2.95 -13.23
C VAL A 221 -2.97 3.30 -14.66
N PRO A 222 -1.66 3.51 -14.93
CA PRO A 222 -1.18 3.85 -16.26
C PRO A 222 -1.46 2.73 -17.27
N ALA A 223 -1.68 3.09 -18.54
CA ALA A 223 -1.90 2.14 -19.62
C ALA A 223 -0.79 1.07 -19.73
N ALA A 224 0.45 1.42 -19.41
CA ALA A 224 1.59 0.50 -19.38
C ALA A 224 1.43 -0.64 -18.33
N ARG A 225 0.63 -0.43 -17.29
CA ARG A 225 0.30 -1.46 -16.28
C ARG A 225 -0.88 -2.35 -16.72
N LEU A 226 -1.66 -1.95 -17.71
CA LEU A 226 -2.84 -2.66 -18.22
C LEU A 226 -2.47 -3.75 -19.23
N THR A 227 -1.42 -4.52 -18.98
CA THR A 227 -0.96 -5.62 -19.82
C THR A 227 -0.95 -6.95 -19.07
N ARG A 228 -1.25 -8.05 -19.79
CA ARG A 228 -1.23 -9.41 -19.21
C ARG A 228 0.13 -9.74 -18.59
N ALA A 229 1.21 -9.38 -19.29
CA ALA A 229 2.57 -9.60 -18.79
C ALA A 229 2.83 -8.89 -17.47
N TRP A 230 2.39 -7.63 -17.35
CA TRP A 230 2.59 -6.84 -16.13
C TRP A 230 1.80 -7.42 -14.95
N VAL A 231 0.50 -7.70 -15.11
CA VAL A 231 -0.33 -8.20 -13.99
C VAL A 231 0.11 -9.58 -13.52
N LEU A 232 0.55 -10.47 -14.41
CA LEU A 232 1.04 -11.79 -14.05
C LEU A 232 2.38 -11.69 -13.30
N ARG A 233 3.30 -10.84 -13.78
CA ARG A 233 4.56 -10.56 -13.09
C ARG A 233 4.29 -9.97 -11.68
N ARG A 234 3.40 -9.00 -11.58
CA ARG A 234 3.02 -8.38 -10.30
C ARG A 234 2.42 -9.40 -9.32
N ARG A 235 1.52 -10.28 -9.80
CA ARG A 235 0.94 -11.35 -8.97
C ARG A 235 1.99 -12.35 -8.48
N ARG A 236 2.95 -12.70 -9.33
CA ARG A 236 4.07 -13.56 -8.96
C ARG A 236 4.95 -12.90 -7.91
N SER A 237 5.32 -11.63 -8.10
CA SER A 237 6.13 -10.84 -7.17
C SER A 237 5.45 -10.74 -5.81
N HIS A 238 4.19 -10.30 -5.74
CA HIS A 238 3.45 -10.20 -4.48
C HIS A 238 3.34 -11.52 -3.73
N ALA A 239 3.15 -12.64 -4.45
CA ALA A 239 3.09 -13.95 -3.82
C ALA A 239 4.45 -14.39 -3.25
N ALA A 240 5.55 -14.08 -3.93
CA ALA A 240 6.89 -14.32 -3.43
C ALA A 240 7.20 -13.46 -2.20
N THR A 241 6.85 -12.19 -2.25
CA THR A 241 7.00 -11.24 -1.14
C THR A 241 6.24 -11.69 0.11
N ALA A 242 5.00 -12.16 -0.05
CA ALA A 242 4.20 -12.67 1.09
C ALA A 242 4.90 -13.83 1.81
N VAL A 243 5.53 -14.76 1.09
CA VAL A 243 6.32 -15.86 1.69
C VAL A 243 7.58 -15.31 2.38
N ARG A 244 8.26 -14.34 1.78
CA ARG A 244 9.45 -13.71 2.38
C ARG A 244 9.13 -12.98 3.68
N VAL A 245 8.02 -12.23 3.71
CA VAL A 245 7.52 -11.58 4.93
C VAL A 245 7.21 -12.61 6.01
N GLU A 246 6.55 -13.72 5.66
CA GLU A 246 6.26 -14.80 6.61
C GLU A 246 7.53 -15.43 7.18
N LEU A 247 8.55 -15.64 6.34
CA LEU A 247 9.85 -16.14 6.79
C LEU A 247 10.59 -15.13 7.69
N ALA A 248 10.55 -13.85 7.36
CA ALA A 248 11.18 -12.80 8.16
C ALA A 248 10.52 -12.64 9.55
N LEU A 249 9.19 -12.69 9.60
CA LEU A 249 8.43 -12.64 10.86
C LEU A 249 8.66 -13.87 11.76
N ALA A 250 9.04 -15.01 11.19
CA ALA A 250 9.40 -16.19 11.95
C ALA A 250 10.78 -16.09 12.62
N GLY A 251 11.51 -15.00 12.34
CA GLY A 251 12.84 -14.73 12.89
C GLY A 251 13.99 -15.36 12.10
N PRO A 252 15.23 -15.20 12.60
CA PRO A 252 16.40 -15.77 11.95
C PRO A 252 16.40 -17.30 12.06
N GLY A 253 16.83 -17.97 10.97
CA GLY A 253 16.96 -19.41 10.96
C GLY A 253 16.39 -20.09 9.71
N ILE A 254 16.42 -21.43 9.75
CA ILE A 254 15.86 -22.27 8.70
C ILE A 254 14.42 -22.63 9.09
N HIS A 255 13.46 -22.25 8.28
CA HIS A 255 12.02 -22.51 8.52
C HIS A 255 11.47 -23.54 7.53
N PRO A 256 11.82 -24.85 7.68
CA PRO A 256 11.47 -25.89 6.70
C PRO A 256 9.95 -26.06 6.57
N GLY A 257 9.20 -25.92 7.65
CA GLY A 257 7.74 -26.02 7.61
C GLY A 257 7.06 -24.91 6.79
N ILE A 258 7.50 -23.65 6.94
CA ILE A 258 7.02 -22.52 6.13
C ILE A 258 7.38 -22.73 4.67
N ARG A 259 8.63 -23.10 4.38
CA ARG A 259 9.10 -23.36 3.02
C ARG A 259 8.37 -24.52 2.36
N ALA A 260 8.20 -25.65 3.06
CA ALA A 260 7.47 -26.80 2.56
C ALA A 260 6.00 -26.47 2.24
N ARG A 261 5.31 -25.76 3.15
CA ARG A 261 3.93 -25.31 2.95
C ARG A 261 3.83 -24.35 1.76
N ALA A 262 4.76 -23.39 1.63
CA ALA A 262 4.79 -22.45 0.52
C ALA A 262 5.05 -23.15 -0.81
N LEU A 263 5.98 -24.13 -0.85
CA LEU A 263 6.29 -24.93 -2.04
C LEU A 263 5.09 -25.78 -2.45
N ALA A 264 4.57 -26.60 -1.54
CA ALA A 264 3.44 -27.49 -1.81
C ALA A 264 2.19 -26.69 -2.24
N GLY A 265 1.86 -25.63 -1.48
CA GLY A 265 0.74 -24.75 -1.80
C GLY A 265 0.96 -23.97 -3.12
N GLY A 266 2.22 -23.64 -3.44
CA GLY A 266 2.60 -23.04 -4.71
C GLY A 266 2.40 -23.98 -5.88
N CYS A 267 2.93 -25.20 -5.80
CA CYS A 267 2.76 -26.23 -6.84
C CYS A 267 1.27 -26.59 -7.06
N ALA A 268 0.51 -26.77 -5.99
CA ALA A 268 -0.93 -27.03 -6.09
C ALA A 268 -1.67 -25.93 -6.85
N ARG A 269 -1.33 -24.66 -6.60
CA ARG A 269 -1.92 -23.51 -7.30
C ARG A 269 -1.50 -23.43 -8.76
N VAL A 270 -0.28 -23.80 -9.10
CA VAL A 270 0.17 -23.89 -10.50
C VAL A 270 -0.64 -24.95 -11.22
N LEU A 271 -0.75 -26.16 -10.69
CA LEU A 271 -1.51 -27.26 -11.30
C LEU A 271 -3.00 -26.91 -11.45
N ALA A 272 -3.62 -26.40 -10.38
CA ALA A 272 -5.02 -25.97 -10.42
C ALA A 272 -5.23 -24.81 -11.42
N GLY A 273 -4.28 -23.89 -11.52
CA GLY A 273 -4.30 -22.79 -12.49
C GLY A 273 -4.24 -23.30 -13.92
N LEU A 274 -3.33 -24.22 -14.23
CA LEU A 274 -3.19 -24.84 -15.55
C LEU A 274 -4.45 -25.64 -15.92
N GLY A 275 -4.96 -26.48 -15.00
CA GLY A 275 -6.22 -27.22 -15.20
C GLY A 275 -7.40 -26.29 -15.47
N ARG A 276 -7.50 -25.16 -14.75
CA ARG A 276 -8.54 -24.17 -15.01
C ARG A 276 -8.41 -23.48 -16.38
N MET A 277 -7.17 -23.23 -16.81
CA MET A 277 -6.92 -22.67 -18.16
C MET A 277 -7.33 -23.65 -19.24
N ALA A 278 -7.03 -24.96 -19.09
CA ALA A 278 -7.43 -26.01 -20.00
C ALA A 278 -8.97 -26.12 -20.11
N LEU A 279 -9.67 -26.11 -18.98
CA LEU A 279 -11.14 -26.08 -18.95
C LEU A 279 -11.72 -24.89 -19.72
N GLY A 280 -11.06 -23.73 -19.67
CA GLY A 280 -11.44 -22.55 -20.46
C GLY A 280 -11.22 -22.68 -21.96
N GLY A 281 -10.48 -23.71 -22.41
CA GLY A 281 -10.29 -24.08 -23.82
C GLY A 281 -11.29 -25.14 -24.34
N LEU A 282 -11.84 -25.96 -23.42
CA LEU A 282 -12.64 -27.15 -23.73
C LEU A 282 -14.17 -26.88 -23.74
N GLY A 283 -14.65 -25.83 -24.40
CA GLY A 283 -16.10 -25.72 -24.67
C GLY A 283 -16.93 -24.92 -23.68
N ALA A 284 -16.31 -24.21 -22.73
CA ALA A 284 -17.01 -23.14 -22.03
C ALA A 284 -17.23 -21.99 -23.02
N GLY A 285 -18.47 -21.59 -23.28
CA GLY A 285 -18.79 -20.49 -24.22
C GLY A 285 -17.89 -19.25 -24.02
N PRO A 286 -17.81 -18.33 -24.99
CA PRO A 286 -16.73 -17.31 -25.07
C PRO A 286 -16.47 -16.55 -23.78
N GLY A 287 -17.50 -16.16 -23.04
CA GLY A 287 -17.37 -15.41 -21.77
C GLY A 287 -16.83 -16.27 -20.62
N ARG A 288 -17.34 -17.48 -20.43
CA ARG A 288 -16.89 -18.38 -19.34
C ARG A 288 -15.48 -18.89 -19.59
N GLY A 289 -15.14 -19.21 -20.85
CA GLY A 289 -13.79 -19.62 -21.23
C GLY A 289 -12.75 -18.54 -20.94
N LEU A 290 -13.08 -17.27 -21.20
CA LEU A 290 -12.22 -16.14 -20.87
C LEU A 290 -11.95 -16.03 -19.36
N VAL A 291 -13.00 -16.13 -18.53
CA VAL A 291 -12.90 -16.10 -17.08
C VAL A 291 -12.02 -17.24 -16.55
N HIS A 292 -12.23 -18.48 -17.05
CA HIS A 292 -11.40 -19.61 -16.64
C HIS A 292 -9.93 -19.41 -16.99
N ARG A 293 -9.62 -18.97 -18.21
CA ARG A 293 -8.24 -18.71 -18.64
C ARG A 293 -7.58 -17.60 -17.82
N ALA A 294 -8.26 -16.48 -17.61
CA ALA A 294 -7.70 -15.35 -16.88
C ALA A 294 -7.47 -15.67 -15.39
N ARG A 295 -8.46 -16.24 -14.71
CA ARG A 295 -8.34 -16.63 -13.30
C ARG A 295 -7.38 -17.80 -13.10
N GLY A 296 -7.30 -18.73 -14.07
CA GLY A 296 -6.32 -19.80 -14.08
C GLY A 296 -4.88 -19.28 -14.15
N ALA A 297 -4.61 -18.36 -15.09
CA ALA A 297 -3.31 -17.71 -15.22
C ALA A 297 -2.91 -16.92 -13.96
N ARG A 298 -3.87 -16.18 -13.36
CA ARG A 298 -3.66 -15.48 -12.08
C ARG A 298 -3.29 -16.45 -10.96
N LEU A 299 -3.98 -17.59 -10.86
CA LEU A 299 -3.71 -18.62 -9.84
C LEU A 299 -2.33 -19.25 -10.05
N ALA A 300 -1.99 -19.61 -11.29
CA ALA A 300 -0.68 -20.18 -11.64
C ALA A 300 0.47 -19.19 -11.34
N ALA A 301 0.31 -17.91 -11.70
CA ALA A 301 1.31 -16.88 -11.41
C ALA A 301 1.54 -16.72 -9.90
N ARG A 302 0.46 -16.73 -9.10
CA ARG A 302 0.56 -16.71 -7.63
C ARG A 302 1.31 -17.94 -7.11
N GLY A 303 0.95 -19.14 -7.59
CA GLY A 303 1.62 -20.38 -7.19
C GLY A 303 3.11 -20.39 -7.53
N ALA A 304 3.47 -19.93 -8.73
CA ALA A 304 4.86 -19.83 -9.17
C ALA A 304 5.68 -18.88 -8.29
N GLY A 305 5.09 -17.75 -7.84
CA GLY A 305 5.73 -16.83 -6.89
C GLY A 305 6.01 -17.48 -5.54
N MET A 306 5.01 -18.17 -4.97
CA MET A 306 5.15 -18.88 -3.70
C MET A 306 6.24 -19.96 -3.77
N ALA A 307 6.22 -20.81 -4.81
CA ALA A 307 7.19 -21.88 -4.99
C ALA A 307 8.61 -21.32 -5.18
N ALA A 308 8.78 -20.26 -5.95
CA ALA A 308 10.07 -19.61 -6.15
C ALA A 308 10.65 -19.07 -4.83
N ALA A 309 9.85 -18.38 -4.03
CA ALA A 309 10.29 -17.85 -2.74
C ALA A 309 10.63 -18.97 -1.73
N ALA A 310 9.89 -20.08 -1.75
CA ALA A 310 10.15 -21.22 -0.89
C ALA A 310 11.56 -21.80 -1.08
N VAL A 311 12.11 -21.73 -2.32
CA VAL A 311 13.46 -22.19 -2.65
C VAL A 311 14.50 -21.06 -2.72
N GLY A 312 14.20 -19.91 -2.10
CA GLY A 312 15.13 -18.77 -2.03
C GLY A 312 15.29 -18.00 -3.34
N ARG A 313 14.36 -18.18 -4.30
CA ARG A 313 14.35 -17.47 -5.59
C ARG A 313 13.20 -16.48 -5.66
N GLY A 314 13.23 -15.55 -6.60
CA GLY A 314 12.07 -14.68 -6.91
C GLY A 314 12.07 -13.31 -6.22
N ALA A 315 13.19 -12.85 -5.68
CA ALA A 315 13.34 -11.46 -5.30
C ALA A 315 13.40 -10.60 -6.58
N HIS A 316 12.32 -9.88 -6.88
CA HIS A 316 12.28 -8.93 -7.97
C HIS A 316 12.39 -7.53 -7.40
N ARG A 317 13.33 -6.71 -7.89
CA ARG A 317 13.39 -5.29 -7.51
C ARG A 317 12.20 -4.58 -8.11
N GLU A 318 11.33 -4.02 -7.27
CA GLU A 318 10.17 -3.21 -7.66
C GLU A 318 10.49 -1.71 -7.61
N TYR A 319 11.40 -1.32 -6.71
CA TYR A 319 11.79 0.06 -6.44
C TYR A 319 13.29 0.28 -6.67
N GLY A 320 13.70 1.51 -6.99
CA GLY A 320 15.13 1.88 -7.07
C GLY A 320 15.85 1.34 -8.30
N ARG A 321 15.21 1.26 -9.46
CA ARG A 321 15.94 1.14 -10.75
C ARG A 321 16.47 2.50 -11.14
N PRO A 322 17.75 2.58 -11.59
CA PRO A 322 18.29 3.80 -12.18
C PRO A 322 17.52 4.20 -13.43
#